data_b148b83759285cd2e75a5dc877912728
#
_entry.id   b148b83759285cd2e75a5dc877912728
#
_cell.length_a   1.000
_cell.length_b   1.000
_cell.length_c   1.000
_cell.angle_alpha   90.00
_cell.angle_beta   90.00
_cell.angle_gamma   90.00
#
_symmetry.space_group_name_H-M   'P 1'
#
loop_
_entity.id
_entity.type
_entity.pdbx_description
1 polymer ?
#
loop_
_entity_poly.entity_id
_entity_poly.type
_entity_poly.pdbx_seq_one_letter_code
_entity_poly.pdbx_strand_id
1 'polypeptide(L)'
;MKLFPMRSPFAPQPPTGFRPAGLVAKAWMADPPALRKKRYTGSRLLGVKYEAKVQEDLLARHEGDYIANPWFCFQAAGSSALRWCQPDGLLFDWREGRLTLVEVKYQHTALAWWQLRHLYFPVVAKVFPQQLWEYGFCEITKWYDPQILFPVEVSLARDPAARCAEFKVHIWKP
;
A
#
# COMPACT_ATOMS: atom_id res chain seq x y z
N MET A 1 7.39 26.00 22.99
CA MET A 1 7.43 25.11 21.81
C MET A 1 8.73 24.31 21.87
N LYS A 2 8.70 23.04 22.34
CA LYS A 2 9.91 22.21 22.41
C LYS A 2 10.08 21.55 21.06
N LEU A 3 11.07 22.01 20.29
CA LEU A 3 11.56 21.30 19.10
C LEU A 3 12.25 20.02 19.57
N PHE A 4 11.65 18.89 19.29
CA PHE A 4 12.33 17.61 19.46
C PHE A 4 13.45 17.55 18.41
N PRO A 5 14.68 17.16 18.79
CA PRO A 5 15.75 16.98 17.80
C PRO A 5 15.33 15.92 16.81
N MET A 6 15.33 16.27 15.52
CA MET A 6 15.19 15.29 14.45
C MET A 6 16.32 14.27 14.59
N ARG A 7 15.98 13.07 15.02
CA ARG A 7 16.92 11.96 14.98
C ARG A 7 17.28 11.72 13.52
N SER A 8 18.56 11.57 13.26
CA SER A 8 19.12 11.14 11.98
C SER A 8 18.23 10.05 11.35
N PRO A 9 17.90 10.13 10.06
CA PRO A 9 17.05 9.15 9.42
C PRO A 9 17.81 7.83 9.29
N PHE A 10 17.72 6.99 10.30
CA PHE A 10 17.95 5.57 10.08
C PHE A 10 16.89 5.15 9.07
N ALA A 11 17.32 4.66 7.91
CA ALA A 11 16.43 3.96 7.03
C ALA A 11 15.80 2.83 7.86
N PRO A 12 14.49 2.84 8.13
CA PRO A 12 13.93 1.84 8.99
C PRO A 12 14.12 0.48 8.33
N GLN A 13 14.56 -0.48 9.12
CA GLN A 13 14.72 -1.85 8.65
C GLN A 13 13.35 -2.40 8.25
N PRO A 14 13.26 -3.13 7.15
CA PRO A 14 12.02 -3.78 6.77
C PRO A 14 11.56 -4.74 7.87
N PRO A 15 10.25 -4.88 8.08
CA PRO A 15 9.72 -5.86 9.03
C PRO A 15 10.23 -7.26 8.73
N THR A 16 10.47 -8.06 9.78
CA THR A 16 10.96 -9.44 9.65
C THR A 16 10.08 -10.24 8.70
N GLY A 17 10.69 -10.88 7.71
CA GLY A 17 9.97 -11.68 6.71
C GLY A 17 9.33 -10.86 5.58
N PHE A 18 9.42 -9.53 5.59
CA PHE A 18 8.97 -8.71 4.47
C PHE A 18 9.81 -8.97 3.21
N ARG A 19 9.13 -9.16 2.09
CA ARG A 19 9.77 -9.39 0.79
C ARG A 19 9.37 -8.30 -0.21
N PRO A 20 10.23 -7.34 -0.49
CA PRO A 20 9.98 -6.30 -1.48
C PRO A 20 9.81 -6.90 -2.89
N ALA A 21 9.17 -6.17 -3.78
CA ALA A 21 9.08 -6.58 -5.18
C ALA A 21 10.46 -6.58 -5.87
N GLY A 22 11.32 -5.67 -5.47
CA GLY A 22 12.59 -5.40 -6.15
C GLY A 22 12.36 -4.69 -7.49
N LEU A 23 13.31 -4.83 -8.40
CA LEU A 23 13.14 -4.33 -9.77
C LEU A 23 12.18 -5.23 -10.54
N VAL A 24 11.01 -4.71 -10.87
CA VAL A 24 9.95 -5.46 -11.57
C VAL A 24 10.20 -5.41 -13.09
N ALA A 25 10.38 -6.57 -13.69
CA ALA A 25 10.54 -6.70 -15.16
C ALA A 25 9.19 -6.66 -15.87
N LYS A 26 8.22 -7.43 -15.39
CA LYS A 26 6.86 -7.54 -15.94
C LYS A 26 5.84 -7.59 -14.83
N ALA A 27 4.67 -7.00 -15.05
CA ALA A 27 3.52 -7.13 -14.16
C ALA A 27 2.21 -7.00 -14.95
N TRP A 28 1.15 -7.61 -14.45
CA TRP A 28 -0.20 -7.51 -14.99
C TRP A 28 -1.24 -7.77 -13.90
N MET A 29 -2.42 -7.24 -14.08
CA MET A 29 -3.58 -7.64 -13.27
C MET A 29 -4.01 -9.04 -13.68
N ALA A 30 -4.38 -9.87 -12.73
CA ALA A 30 -4.73 -11.27 -12.95
C ALA A 30 -5.83 -11.72 -11.99
N ASP A 31 -6.51 -12.79 -12.37
CA ASP A 31 -7.41 -13.45 -11.44
C ASP A 31 -6.64 -14.04 -10.25
N PRO A 32 -7.25 -14.05 -9.07
CA PRO A 32 -6.60 -14.55 -7.88
C PRO A 32 -6.15 -15.99 -8.05
N PRO A 33 -4.95 -16.35 -7.57
CA PRO A 33 -4.54 -17.74 -7.55
C PRO A 33 -5.48 -18.55 -6.65
N ALA A 34 -5.59 -19.84 -6.91
CA ALA A 34 -6.40 -20.74 -6.07
C ALA A 34 -5.87 -20.72 -4.62
N LEU A 35 -6.55 -20.00 -3.75
CA LEU A 35 -6.18 -19.86 -2.36
C LEU A 35 -7.01 -20.79 -1.49
N ARG A 36 -6.37 -21.47 -0.53
CA ARG A 36 -7.09 -22.19 0.52
C ARG A 36 -7.83 -21.19 1.41
N LYS A 37 -9.10 -21.42 1.66
CA LYS A 37 -9.88 -20.65 2.65
C LYS A 37 -9.21 -20.78 4.02
N LYS A 38 -8.75 -19.66 4.56
CA LYS A 38 -8.17 -19.60 5.91
C LYS A 38 -9.27 -19.28 6.91
N ARG A 39 -9.30 -20.01 8.03
CA ARG A 39 -10.09 -19.59 9.20
C ARG A 39 -9.26 -18.62 10.02
N TYR A 40 -9.82 -17.46 10.29
CA TYR A 40 -9.20 -16.45 11.13
C TYR A 40 -9.84 -16.46 12.51
N THR A 41 -9.03 -16.27 13.55
CA THR A 41 -9.46 -16.16 14.96
C THR A 41 -8.75 -14.99 15.63
N GLY A 42 -9.28 -14.53 16.78
CA GLY A 42 -8.65 -13.48 17.59
C GLY A 42 -8.47 -12.17 16.83
N SER A 43 -7.32 -11.54 17.01
CA SER A 43 -6.99 -10.23 16.41
C SER A 43 -7.01 -10.21 14.88
N ARG A 44 -6.67 -11.33 14.24
CA ARG A 44 -6.75 -11.47 12.77
C ARG A 44 -8.18 -11.39 12.26
N LEU A 45 -9.13 -11.97 12.98
CA LEU A 45 -10.54 -11.89 12.63
C LEU A 45 -11.07 -10.44 12.75
N LEU A 46 -10.63 -9.71 13.78
CA LEU A 46 -10.96 -8.29 13.91
C LEU A 46 -10.41 -7.46 12.74
N GLY A 47 -9.18 -7.73 12.32
CA GLY A 47 -8.58 -7.09 11.15
C GLY A 47 -9.39 -7.33 9.89
N VAL A 48 -9.72 -8.59 9.58
CA VAL A 48 -10.52 -8.96 8.40
C VAL A 48 -11.92 -8.33 8.42
N LYS A 49 -12.58 -8.31 9.58
CA LYS A 49 -13.89 -7.64 9.72
C LYS A 49 -13.80 -6.13 9.52
N TYR A 50 -12.75 -5.51 10.02
CA TYR A 50 -12.52 -4.09 9.84
C TYR A 50 -12.26 -3.77 8.37
N GLU A 51 -11.36 -4.51 7.72
CA GLU A 51 -11.05 -4.37 6.30
C GLU A 51 -12.32 -4.49 5.44
N ALA A 52 -13.17 -5.51 5.69
CA ALA A 52 -14.42 -5.67 4.96
C ALA A 52 -15.33 -4.45 5.04
N LYS A 53 -15.46 -3.83 6.24
CA LYS A 53 -16.25 -2.61 6.41
C LYS A 53 -15.66 -1.39 5.71
N VAL A 54 -14.32 -1.24 5.73
CA VAL A 54 -13.62 -0.18 5.00
C VAL A 54 -13.85 -0.36 3.51
N GLN A 55 -13.74 -1.57 2.99
CA GLN A 55 -13.97 -1.87 1.57
C GLN A 55 -15.40 -1.52 1.15
N GLU A 56 -16.40 -1.89 1.96
CA GLU A 56 -17.80 -1.56 1.72
C GLU A 56 -18.02 -0.03 1.65
N ASP A 57 -17.46 0.72 2.58
CA ASP A 57 -17.55 2.19 2.61
C ASP A 57 -16.85 2.84 1.41
N LEU A 58 -15.66 2.37 1.04
CA LEU A 58 -14.93 2.89 -0.11
C LEU A 58 -15.65 2.61 -1.44
N LEU A 59 -16.18 1.40 -1.61
CA LEU A 59 -16.96 1.05 -2.80
C LEU A 59 -18.22 1.92 -2.92
N ALA A 60 -18.90 2.19 -1.80
CA ALA A 60 -20.10 3.05 -1.81
C ALA A 60 -19.79 4.52 -2.11
N ARG A 61 -18.65 5.04 -1.63
CA ARG A 61 -18.26 6.45 -1.81
C ARG A 61 -17.61 6.75 -3.14
N HIS A 62 -16.94 5.77 -3.73
CA HIS A 62 -16.11 5.91 -4.92
C HIS A 62 -16.54 4.91 -6.00
N GLU A 63 -17.85 4.84 -6.24
CA GLU A 63 -18.42 3.95 -7.26
C GLU A 63 -17.80 4.23 -8.63
N GLY A 64 -17.22 3.18 -9.24
CA GLY A 64 -16.53 3.26 -10.52
C GLY A 64 -15.08 3.74 -10.46
N ASP A 65 -14.66 4.38 -9.37
CA ASP A 65 -13.29 4.91 -9.21
C ASP A 65 -12.43 4.07 -8.25
N TYR A 66 -13.02 3.11 -7.54
CA TYR A 66 -12.32 2.26 -6.60
C TYR A 66 -12.35 0.79 -7.01
N ILE A 67 -11.18 0.17 -7.03
CA ILE A 67 -11.02 -1.28 -7.25
C ILE A 67 -10.58 -1.90 -5.93
N ALA A 68 -11.45 -2.73 -5.34
CA ALA A 68 -11.17 -3.45 -4.10
C ALA A 68 -10.35 -4.72 -4.37
N ASN A 69 -9.33 -4.94 -3.56
CA ASN A 69 -8.56 -6.19 -3.52
C ASN A 69 -8.04 -6.69 -4.88
N PRO A 70 -7.47 -5.82 -5.75
CA PRO A 70 -6.98 -6.26 -7.05
C PRO A 70 -5.76 -7.18 -6.90
N TRP A 71 -5.71 -8.24 -7.70
CA TRP A 71 -4.57 -9.14 -7.75
C TRP A 71 -3.61 -8.75 -8.86
N PHE A 72 -2.33 -8.81 -8.54
CA PHE A 72 -1.24 -8.62 -9.49
C PHE A 72 -0.32 -9.82 -9.49
N CYS A 73 0.02 -10.28 -10.70
CA CYS A 73 1.10 -11.19 -10.92
C CYS A 73 2.29 -10.43 -11.48
N PHE A 74 3.49 -10.74 -11.02
CA PHE A 74 4.70 -10.05 -11.48
C PHE A 74 5.93 -10.94 -11.46
N GLN A 75 6.92 -10.53 -12.24
CA GLN A 75 8.23 -11.16 -12.35
C GLN A 75 9.29 -10.11 -12.02
N ALA A 76 10.16 -10.43 -11.05
CA ALA A 76 11.31 -9.58 -10.74
C ALA A 76 12.40 -9.73 -11.82
N ALA A 77 13.17 -8.69 -12.05
CA ALA A 77 14.29 -8.73 -12.99
C ALA A 77 15.32 -9.80 -12.55
N GLY A 78 15.79 -10.57 -13.52
CA GLY A 78 16.73 -11.66 -13.26
C GLY A 78 16.12 -12.93 -12.65
N SER A 79 14.79 -13.00 -12.52
CA SER A 79 14.09 -14.18 -11.98
C SER A 79 13.06 -14.67 -12.98
N SER A 80 12.94 -16.00 -13.15
CA SER A 80 11.85 -16.63 -13.90
C SER A 80 10.60 -16.89 -13.04
N ALA A 81 10.71 -16.77 -11.73
CA ALA A 81 9.63 -17.06 -10.80
C ALA A 81 8.55 -15.98 -10.84
N LEU A 82 7.30 -16.41 -10.96
CA LEU A 82 6.13 -15.55 -10.80
C LEU A 82 5.82 -15.34 -9.32
N ARG A 83 5.55 -14.09 -8.99
CA ARG A 83 5.14 -13.67 -7.65
C ARG A 83 3.79 -12.98 -7.73
N TRP A 84 3.10 -12.96 -6.60
CA TRP A 84 1.78 -12.38 -6.49
C TRP A 84 1.74 -11.36 -5.36
N CYS A 85 0.99 -10.28 -5.57
CA CYS A 85 0.65 -9.35 -4.51
C CYS A 85 -0.78 -8.84 -4.69
N GLN A 86 -1.35 -8.35 -3.60
CA GLN A 86 -2.71 -7.84 -3.55
C GLN A 86 -2.71 -6.63 -2.62
N PRO A 87 -2.69 -5.40 -3.15
CA PRO A 87 -3.05 -4.23 -2.35
C PRO A 87 -4.51 -4.31 -1.95
N ASP A 88 -4.89 -3.70 -0.83
CA ASP A 88 -6.28 -3.71 -0.40
C ASP A 88 -7.17 -2.87 -1.32
N GLY A 89 -6.59 -1.87 -2.01
CA GLY A 89 -7.34 -1.15 -3.02
C GLY A 89 -6.54 -0.22 -3.92
N LEU A 90 -7.17 0.17 -5.01
CA LEU A 90 -6.74 1.21 -5.93
C LEU A 90 -7.85 2.24 -6.08
N LEU A 91 -7.56 3.50 -5.78
CA LEU A 91 -8.48 4.61 -5.95
C LEU A 91 -7.97 5.53 -7.08
N PHE A 92 -8.79 5.71 -8.11
CA PHE A 92 -8.50 6.51 -9.28
C PHE A 92 -9.16 7.89 -9.16
N ASP A 93 -8.37 8.95 -9.28
CA ASP A 93 -8.87 10.28 -9.57
C ASP A 93 -8.53 10.60 -11.03
N TRP A 94 -9.50 10.37 -11.89
CA TRP A 94 -9.36 10.56 -13.34
C TRP A 94 -9.19 12.03 -13.74
N ARG A 95 -9.67 12.96 -12.90
CA ARG A 95 -9.58 14.41 -13.17
C ARG A 95 -8.17 14.92 -12.94
N GLU A 96 -7.58 14.49 -11.84
CA GLU A 96 -6.23 14.89 -11.44
C GLU A 96 -5.14 13.94 -12.00
N GLY A 97 -5.53 12.84 -12.66
CA GLY A 97 -4.60 11.82 -13.12
C GLY A 97 -3.85 11.16 -11.96
N ARG A 98 -4.50 10.99 -10.81
CA ARG A 98 -3.91 10.41 -9.60
C ARG A 98 -4.42 9.00 -9.34
N LEU A 99 -3.48 8.12 -8.99
CA LEU A 99 -3.75 6.76 -8.55
C LEU A 99 -3.25 6.55 -7.13
N THR A 100 -4.17 6.37 -6.19
CA THR A 100 -3.84 6.10 -4.78
C THR A 100 -3.90 4.61 -4.49
N LEU A 101 -2.78 4.07 -4.00
CA LEU A 101 -2.72 2.72 -3.45
C LEU A 101 -3.20 2.75 -2.01
N VAL A 102 -4.14 1.87 -1.69
CA VAL A 102 -4.77 1.78 -0.38
C VAL A 102 -4.33 0.50 0.33
N GLU A 103 -3.98 0.64 1.60
CA GLU A 103 -3.71 -0.46 2.53
C GLU A 103 -4.52 -0.25 3.80
N VAL A 104 -5.23 -1.28 4.24
CA VAL A 104 -6.12 -1.23 5.40
C VAL A 104 -5.49 -1.99 6.56
N LYS A 105 -5.36 -1.33 7.69
CA LYS A 105 -4.82 -1.93 8.93
C LYS A 105 -5.76 -1.66 10.09
N TYR A 106 -6.05 -2.68 10.89
CA TYR A 106 -6.84 -2.47 12.12
C TYR A 106 -6.10 -1.54 13.09
N GLN A 107 -4.78 -1.68 13.16
CA GLN A 107 -3.88 -0.83 13.94
C GLN A 107 -2.77 -0.32 13.04
N HIS A 108 -2.44 0.96 13.17
CA HIS A 108 -1.35 1.61 12.48
C HIS A 108 -0.02 0.84 12.60
N THR A 109 0.69 0.65 11.50
CA THR A 109 1.92 -0.13 11.46
C THR A 109 2.86 0.33 10.35
N ALA A 110 4.15 0.33 10.63
CA ALA A 110 5.17 0.59 9.62
C ALA A 110 5.12 -0.39 8.43
N LEU A 111 4.54 -1.58 8.62
CA LEU A 111 4.39 -2.56 7.55
C LEU A 111 3.53 -2.03 6.39
N ALA A 112 2.50 -1.21 6.65
CA ALA A 112 1.65 -0.62 5.62
C ALA A 112 2.49 0.20 4.62
N TRP A 113 3.39 1.05 5.14
CA TRP A 113 4.30 1.83 4.31
C TRP A 113 5.24 0.94 3.48
N TRP A 114 5.82 -0.11 4.09
CA TRP A 114 6.69 -1.04 3.39
C TRP A 114 5.95 -1.77 2.27
N GLN A 115 4.73 -2.21 2.52
CA GLN A 115 3.89 -2.85 1.51
C GLN A 115 3.57 -1.90 0.37
N LEU A 116 3.05 -0.71 0.68
CA LEU A 116 2.69 0.29 -0.32
C LEU A 116 3.89 0.71 -1.16
N ARG A 117 5.02 1.07 -0.54
CA ARG A 117 6.17 1.65 -1.22
C ARG A 117 7.07 0.63 -1.91
N HIS A 118 7.31 -0.53 -1.28
CA HIS A 118 8.33 -1.46 -1.72
C HIS A 118 7.78 -2.77 -2.30
N LEU A 119 6.49 -3.05 -2.14
CA LEU A 119 5.86 -4.21 -2.76
C LEU A 119 4.87 -3.80 -3.84
N TYR A 120 3.86 -3.00 -3.49
CA TYR A 120 2.76 -2.73 -4.42
C TYR A 120 3.11 -1.69 -5.47
N PHE A 121 3.70 -0.57 -5.07
CA PHE A 121 4.03 0.51 -6.01
C PHE A 121 4.91 0.05 -7.18
N PRO A 122 6.03 -0.66 -7.00
CA PRO A 122 6.84 -1.12 -8.13
C PRO A 122 6.08 -2.02 -9.10
N VAL A 123 5.12 -2.78 -8.60
CA VAL A 123 4.29 -3.69 -9.40
C VAL A 123 3.19 -2.93 -10.13
N VAL A 124 2.44 -2.11 -9.40
CA VAL A 124 1.31 -1.34 -9.95
C VAL A 124 1.79 -0.33 -10.99
N ALA A 125 2.94 0.32 -10.77
CA ALA A 125 3.54 1.26 -11.72
C ALA A 125 4.00 0.63 -13.05
N LYS A 126 4.13 -0.69 -13.10
CA LYS A 126 4.35 -1.41 -14.37
C LYS A 126 3.08 -1.57 -15.18
N VAL A 127 1.93 -1.65 -14.52
CA VAL A 127 0.61 -1.79 -15.16
C VAL A 127 0.01 -0.42 -15.48
N PHE A 128 0.17 0.51 -14.55
CA PHE A 128 -0.28 1.90 -14.67
C PHE A 128 0.95 2.82 -14.67
N PRO A 129 1.49 3.18 -15.83
CA PRO A 129 2.79 3.86 -15.89
C PRO A 129 2.76 5.27 -15.29
N GLN A 130 3.85 5.63 -14.61
CA GLN A 130 4.02 6.92 -13.93
C GLN A 130 3.97 8.15 -14.87
N GLN A 131 4.13 7.94 -16.16
CA GLN A 131 3.95 8.99 -17.17
C GLN A 131 2.50 9.47 -17.28
N LEU A 132 1.56 8.59 -16.90
CA LEU A 132 0.12 8.84 -16.98
C LEU A 132 -0.51 9.11 -15.61
N TRP A 133 0.14 8.64 -14.52
CA TRP A 133 -0.43 8.67 -13.17
C TRP A 133 0.52 9.28 -12.15
N GLU A 134 0.02 10.22 -11.37
CA GLU A 134 0.62 10.64 -10.12
C GLU A 134 0.19 9.65 -9.02
N TYR A 135 1.16 9.15 -8.25
CA TYR A 135 0.87 8.12 -7.25
C TYR A 135 0.64 8.70 -5.86
N GLY A 136 -0.38 8.20 -5.16
CA GLY A 136 -0.65 8.40 -3.75
C GLY A 136 -0.55 7.10 -2.96
N PHE A 137 -0.20 7.21 -1.68
CA PHE A 137 -0.22 6.10 -0.73
C PHE A 137 -1.12 6.43 0.44
N CYS A 138 -2.04 5.54 0.77
CA CYS A 138 -2.98 5.74 1.85
C CYS A 138 -3.05 4.50 2.75
N GLU A 139 -2.72 4.65 4.01
CA GLU A 139 -3.07 3.68 5.04
C GLU A 139 -4.40 4.11 5.68
N ILE A 140 -5.37 3.20 5.71
CA ILE A 140 -6.62 3.39 6.44
C ILE A 140 -6.56 2.56 7.71
N THR A 141 -6.67 3.19 8.87
CA THR A 141 -6.53 2.51 10.15
C THR A 141 -7.60 2.93 11.16
N LYS A 142 -7.98 2.01 12.05
CA LYS A 142 -8.87 2.31 13.17
C LYS A 142 -8.13 2.96 14.33
N TRP A 143 -6.92 2.49 14.61
CA TRP A 143 -6.10 2.94 15.72
C TRP A 143 -4.77 3.46 15.20
N TYR A 144 -4.54 4.74 15.40
CA TYR A 144 -3.30 5.41 15.04
C TYR A 144 -2.34 5.46 16.22
N ASP A 145 -1.07 5.12 15.99
CA ASP A 145 0.01 5.25 16.95
C ASP A 145 1.02 6.30 16.46
N PRO A 146 1.09 7.48 17.09
CA PRO A 146 2.01 8.53 16.68
C PRO A 146 3.49 8.20 16.98
N GLN A 147 3.77 7.15 17.74
CA GLN A 147 5.15 6.70 18.01
C GLN A 147 5.72 5.88 16.87
N ILE A 148 4.88 5.34 15.99
CA ILE A 148 5.32 4.66 14.79
C ILE A 148 5.73 5.72 13.76
N LEU A 149 7.03 5.97 13.70
CA LEU A 149 7.60 6.92 12.75
C LEU A 149 7.74 6.27 11.37
N PHE A 150 7.23 6.96 10.36
CA PHE A 150 7.51 6.62 8.97
C PHE A 150 8.69 7.42 8.46
N PRO A 151 9.53 6.85 7.60
CA PRO A 151 10.58 7.60 6.92
C PRO A 151 10.03 8.44 5.75
N VAL A 152 8.77 8.78 5.78
CA VAL A 152 7.95 9.24 4.66
C VAL A 152 8.50 10.49 3.99
N GLU A 153 8.76 11.52 4.75
CA GLU A 153 9.14 12.82 4.19
C GLU A 153 10.54 12.83 3.58
N VAL A 154 11.44 12.00 4.12
CA VAL A 154 12.85 12.01 3.72
C VAL A 154 13.10 11.16 2.47
N SER A 155 12.43 10.01 2.33
CA SER A 155 12.66 9.12 1.20
C SER A 155 11.88 9.51 -0.05
N LEU A 156 10.69 10.05 0.09
CA LEU A 156 9.86 10.49 -1.04
C LEU A 156 10.41 11.79 -1.67
N ALA A 157 10.93 12.71 -0.85
CA ALA A 157 11.53 13.94 -1.35
C ALA A 157 12.87 13.73 -2.08
N ARG A 158 13.53 12.58 -1.92
CA ARG A 158 14.84 12.27 -2.50
C ARG A 158 14.81 11.32 -3.69
N ASP A 159 13.66 10.82 -4.07
CA ASP A 159 13.51 9.98 -5.26
C ASP A 159 12.96 10.83 -6.41
N PRO A 160 13.82 11.47 -7.24
CA PRO A 160 13.38 12.30 -8.34
C PRO A 160 12.70 11.52 -9.46
N ALA A 161 12.83 10.18 -9.46
CA ALA A 161 12.15 9.31 -10.41
C ALA A 161 10.72 8.96 -9.95
N ALA A 162 10.45 9.10 -8.66
CA ALA A 162 9.10 8.93 -8.14
C ALA A 162 8.42 10.31 -8.10
N ARG A 163 7.60 10.61 -9.07
CA ARG A 163 6.51 11.59 -8.91
C ARG A 163 5.53 11.05 -7.87
N CYS A 164 6.02 10.82 -6.66
CA CYS A 164 5.26 10.18 -5.60
C CYS A 164 5.08 11.15 -4.49
N ALA A 165 4.10 11.37 -4.43
CA ALA A 165 3.04 10.90 -3.67
C ALA A 165 3.29 10.94 -2.17
N GLU A 166 2.58 11.79 -1.61
CA GLU A 166 2.30 11.91 -0.20
C GLU A 166 1.76 10.58 0.37
N PHE A 167 2.39 10.05 1.41
CA PHE A 167 1.82 8.97 2.21
C PHE A 167 0.88 9.59 3.24
N LYS A 168 -0.40 9.19 3.21
CA LYS A 168 -1.42 9.65 4.15
C LYS A 168 -1.88 8.52 5.04
N VAL A 169 -2.07 8.81 6.31
CA VAL A 169 -2.75 7.92 7.25
C VAL A 169 -4.13 8.48 7.52
N HIS A 170 -5.15 7.71 7.18
CA HIS A 170 -6.54 8.05 7.39
C HIS A 170 -7.12 7.23 8.53
N ILE A 171 -7.59 7.91 9.58
CA ILE A 171 -8.24 7.24 10.71
C ILE A 171 -9.73 7.11 10.38
N TRP A 172 -10.19 5.87 10.26
CA TRP A 172 -11.60 5.58 10.01
C TRP A 172 -12.17 4.68 11.10
N LYS A 173 -13.28 5.11 11.69
CA LYS A 173 -13.98 4.39 12.76
C LYS A 173 -15.41 4.15 12.30
N PRO A 174 -15.77 2.90 11.99
CA PRO A 174 -17.14 2.54 11.63
C PRO A 174 -18.07 2.62 12.83
#